data_d5cd5796cefceb76e8854136ae499804
#
_entry.id   d5cd5796cefceb76e8854136ae499804
#
_cell.length_a   1.000
_cell.length_b   1.000
_cell.length_c   1.000
_cell.angle_alpha   90.00
_cell.angle_beta   90.00
_cell.angle_gamma   90.00
#
_symmetry.space_group_name_H-M   'P 1'
#
loop_
_entity.id
_entity.type
_entity.pdbx_description
1 polymer ?
#
loop_
_entity_poly.entity_id
_entity_poly.type
_entity_poly.pdbx_seq_one_letter_code
_entity_poly.pdbx_strand_id
1 'polypeptide(L)'
;MKNILLIIILIINLDTLKSQPLKLTLEESIDLAVENNENLKNSYLEEKISKSLSREYLSIGLPQINFDGGVKYNHEVQKSLIDISRFMPGVPEGTEQEVQFGQTYDGRMDLTLNQMIFNGSYFVGLSAAKELVYLSEKLTRRNVVEINESVQKAYYTVLNTKKRIELVDINLSRLNALLEQTKKLYDNGFVEKLDVDRIRVSFNNLKSEKIKADRLYQLSKEVFNFQIGVSIGTEIELIGELSEDLIYSFNYSLEDFDYSQRIEYSILQTDKNLKFYDLKNNRSQYLPQVYANYNYGYNTSSSNYNLFFDSDRWKSFGTLGFKIIVPIFDGFLKRSKINQSKYKIEQVENQMLFLERSINLQVNQAISSYENTKETILVSKQNLELAEDVYLATERKFKEGVGSNLELIDSNNSLKIAQNQYYNSLYESVIASIEIKKTLGTLLNK
;
A
#
# COMPACT_ATOMS: atom_id res chain seq x y z
N MET A 1 -16.45 -8.98 -54.31
CA MET A 1 -17.23 -9.91 -53.46
C MET A 1 -16.40 -11.04 -52.84
N LYS A 2 -15.39 -11.64 -53.51
CA LYS A 2 -14.52 -12.70 -52.95
C LYS A 2 -13.65 -12.24 -51.76
N ASN A 3 -13.22 -10.98 -51.74
CA ASN A 3 -12.38 -10.45 -50.65
C ASN A 3 -13.15 -10.04 -49.37
N ILE A 4 -14.46 -9.75 -49.50
CA ILE A 4 -15.34 -9.44 -48.36
C ILE A 4 -15.74 -10.74 -47.64
N LEU A 5 -15.90 -11.83 -48.36
CA LEU A 5 -16.21 -13.13 -47.78
C LEU A 5 -15.04 -13.70 -46.97
N LEU A 6 -13.77 -13.41 -47.38
CA LEU A 6 -12.55 -13.81 -46.64
C LEU A 6 -12.36 -13.03 -45.34
N ILE A 7 -12.74 -11.75 -45.30
CA ILE A 7 -12.70 -10.91 -44.08
C ILE A 7 -13.79 -11.33 -43.10
N ILE A 8 -14.98 -11.71 -43.56
CA ILE A 8 -16.07 -12.22 -42.70
C ILE A 8 -15.72 -13.57 -42.08
N ILE A 9 -15.04 -14.46 -42.83
CA ILE A 9 -14.57 -15.77 -42.28
C ILE A 9 -13.44 -15.56 -41.26
N LEU A 10 -12.58 -14.52 -41.40
CA LEU A 10 -11.54 -14.22 -40.43
C LEU A 10 -12.10 -13.63 -39.13
N ILE A 11 -13.20 -12.86 -39.21
CA ILE A 11 -13.87 -12.28 -38.03
C ILE A 11 -14.64 -13.31 -37.23
N ILE A 12 -15.21 -14.35 -37.89
CA ILE A 12 -15.98 -15.41 -37.21
C ILE A 12 -15.08 -16.38 -36.42
N ASN A 13 -13.75 -16.46 -36.73
CA ASN A 13 -12.83 -17.31 -35.98
C ASN A 13 -12.21 -16.65 -34.76
N LEU A 14 -12.52 -15.39 -34.46
CA LEU A 14 -12.00 -14.69 -33.27
C LEU A 14 -12.83 -14.94 -32.00
N ASP A 15 -14.02 -15.52 -32.10
CA ASP A 15 -14.92 -15.65 -30.94
C ASP A 15 -14.83 -16.97 -30.15
N THR A 16 -13.84 -17.82 -30.40
CA THR A 16 -13.71 -19.12 -29.69
C THR A 16 -12.32 -19.38 -29.10
N LEU A 17 -11.50 -18.37 -28.86
CA LEU A 17 -10.39 -18.49 -27.92
C LEU A 17 -10.98 -18.44 -26.50
N LYS A 18 -11.63 -19.54 -26.05
CA LYS A 18 -11.74 -19.81 -24.62
C LYS A 18 -10.31 -19.78 -24.09
N SER A 19 -9.95 -18.69 -23.42
CA SER A 19 -8.68 -18.61 -22.72
C SER A 19 -8.57 -19.86 -21.85
N GLN A 20 -7.48 -20.60 -22.01
CA GLN A 20 -7.19 -21.71 -21.09
C GLN A 20 -7.13 -21.11 -19.68
N PRO A 21 -7.68 -21.80 -18.67
CA PRO A 21 -7.62 -21.31 -17.32
C PRO A 21 -6.16 -21.06 -16.91
N LEU A 22 -5.91 -19.93 -16.33
CA LEU A 22 -4.59 -19.58 -15.81
C LEU A 22 -4.28 -20.50 -14.62
N LYS A 23 -3.29 -21.39 -14.79
CA LYS A 23 -2.87 -22.31 -13.73
C LYS A 23 -1.82 -21.64 -12.87
N LEU A 24 -2.05 -21.55 -11.56
CA LEU A 24 -1.20 -20.82 -10.64
C LEU A 24 -0.90 -21.65 -9.38
N THR A 25 0.38 -21.74 -9.06
CA THR A 25 0.85 -22.11 -7.73
C THR A 25 0.75 -20.90 -6.77
N LEU A 26 0.95 -21.12 -5.48
CA LEU A 26 0.98 -20.04 -4.50
C LEU A 26 2.10 -19.01 -4.81
N GLU A 27 3.30 -19.50 -5.15
CA GLU A 27 4.45 -18.65 -5.44
C GLU A 27 4.21 -17.77 -6.67
N GLU A 28 3.76 -18.38 -7.78
CA GLU A 28 3.38 -17.65 -9.00
C GLU A 28 2.27 -16.62 -8.76
N SER A 29 1.33 -16.94 -7.85
CA SER A 29 0.25 -16.03 -7.47
C SER A 29 0.77 -14.80 -6.73
N ILE A 30 1.74 -14.99 -5.83
CA ILE A 30 2.39 -13.89 -5.11
C ILE A 30 3.20 -13.03 -6.06
N ASP A 31 4.00 -13.64 -6.94
CA ASP A 31 4.81 -12.92 -7.92
C ASP A 31 3.93 -12.09 -8.87
N LEU A 32 2.84 -12.68 -9.36
CA LEU A 32 1.87 -11.98 -10.20
C LEU A 32 1.20 -10.80 -9.48
N ALA A 33 0.86 -10.96 -8.19
CA ALA A 33 0.30 -9.88 -7.38
C ALA A 33 1.31 -8.74 -7.18
N VAL A 34 2.58 -9.06 -6.93
CA VAL A 34 3.65 -8.05 -6.78
C VAL A 34 3.86 -7.29 -8.09
N GLU A 35 3.72 -7.94 -9.25
CA GLU A 35 3.85 -7.30 -10.55
C GLU A 35 2.64 -6.43 -10.91
N ASN A 36 1.43 -6.90 -10.62
CA ASN A 36 0.19 -6.29 -11.14
C ASN A 36 -0.49 -5.34 -10.18
N ASN A 37 -0.30 -5.47 -8.86
CA ASN A 37 -1.05 -4.69 -7.87
C ASN A 37 -0.81 -3.19 -8.02
N GLU A 38 -1.86 -2.42 -8.26
CA GLU A 38 -1.82 -0.98 -8.49
C GLU A 38 -1.33 -0.21 -7.25
N ASN A 39 -1.70 -0.64 -6.05
CA ASN A 39 -1.24 0.01 -4.81
C ASN A 39 0.28 -0.15 -4.65
N LEU A 40 0.83 -1.30 -5.04
CA LEU A 40 2.27 -1.51 -4.99
C LEU A 40 3.00 -0.71 -6.09
N LYS A 41 2.43 -0.63 -7.30
CA LYS A 41 2.93 0.26 -8.35
C LYS A 41 2.97 1.72 -7.88
N ASN A 42 1.92 2.17 -7.20
CA ASN A 42 1.88 3.50 -6.60
C ASN A 42 2.96 3.67 -5.52
N SER A 43 3.22 2.65 -4.70
CA SER A 43 4.29 2.70 -3.69
C SER A 43 5.67 2.86 -4.33
N TYR A 44 5.96 2.17 -5.44
CA TYR A 44 7.20 2.37 -6.19
C TYR A 44 7.29 3.76 -6.85
N LEU A 45 6.15 4.35 -7.24
CA LEU A 45 6.12 5.74 -7.71
C LEU A 45 6.42 6.72 -6.57
N GLU A 46 5.90 6.47 -5.36
CA GLU A 46 6.22 7.28 -4.16
C GLU A 46 7.71 7.21 -3.79
N GLU A 47 8.38 6.06 -3.98
CA GLU A 47 9.84 6.00 -3.84
C GLU A 47 10.56 6.89 -4.87
N LYS A 48 10.11 6.89 -6.13
CA LYS A 48 10.68 7.76 -7.17
C LYS A 48 10.43 9.22 -6.87
N ILE A 49 9.24 9.56 -6.36
CA ILE A 49 8.88 10.91 -5.90
C ILE A 49 9.81 11.32 -4.74
N SER A 50 9.97 10.48 -3.72
CA SER A 50 10.86 10.76 -2.59
C SER A 50 12.32 10.95 -3.00
N LYS A 51 12.81 10.14 -3.95
CA LYS A 51 14.15 10.32 -4.54
C LYS A 51 14.28 11.63 -5.32
N SER A 52 13.22 12.04 -6.01
CA SER A 52 13.17 13.32 -6.74
C SER A 52 13.11 14.50 -5.78
N LEU A 53 12.31 14.43 -4.71
CA LEU A 53 12.26 15.44 -3.65
C LEU A 53 13.63 15.59 -2.95
N SER A 54 14.35 14.50 -2.72
CA SER A 54 15.70 14.55 -2.17
C SER A 54 16.70 15.29 -3.11
N ARG A 55 16.57 15.09 -4.44
CA ARG A 55 17.35 15.83 -5.45
C ARG A 55 16.93 17.29 -5.55
N GLU A 56 15.64 17.59 -5.49
CA GLU A 56 15.11 18.94 -5.43
C GLU A 56 15.69 19.68 -4.22
N TYR A 57 15.69 19.05 -3.04
CA TYR A 57 16.31 19.64 -1.85
C TYR A 57 17.80 19.86 -2.03
N LEU A 58 18.52 18.93 -2.67
CA LEU A 58 19.94 19.11 -3.02
C LEU A 58 20.15 20.34 -3.91
N SER A 59 19.25 20.60 -4.86
CA SER A 59 19.37 21.70 -5.83
C SER A 59 19.34 23.08 -5.16
N ILE A 60 18.72 23.22 -3.99
CA ILE A 60 18.68 24.49 -3.23
C ILE A 60 20.09 24.95 -2.86
N GLY A 61 21.03 24.03 -2.69
CA GLY A 61 22.43 24.35 -2.39
C GLY A 61 23.30 24.66 -3.62
N LEU A 62 22.80 24.41 -4.83
CA LEU A 62 23.51 24.66 -6.07
C LEU A 62 23.34 26.14 -6.51
N PRO A 63 24.25 26.65 -7.37
CA PRO A 63 24.10 27.98 -7.92
C PRO A 63 22.77 28.14 -8.65
N GLN A 64 22.03 29.21 -8.34
CA GLN A 64 20.79 29.58 -9.02
C GLN A 64 21.06 30.76 -9.92
N ILE A 65 20.85 30.59 -11.23
CA ILE A 65 21.05 31.63 -12.23
C ILE A 65 19.68 32.00 -12.80
N ASN A 66 19.33 33.29 -12.68
CA ASN A 66 18.09 33.83 -13.21
C ASN A 66 18.42 34.96 -14.18
N PHE A 67 17.64 35.04 -15.24
CA PHE A 67 17.64 36.23 -16.14
C PHE A 67 16.37 37.02 -15.89
N ASP A 68 16.53 38.29 -15.58
CA ASP A 68 15.46 39.24 -15.43
C ASP A 68 15.58 40.29 -16.51
N GLY A 69 14.49 40.50 -17.26
CA GLY A 69 14.42 41.52 -18.32
C GLY A 69 13.09 42.23 -18.28
N GLY A 70 13.15 43.56 -18.31
CA GLY A 70 11.93 44.35 -18.26
C GLY A 70 12.08 45.75 -18.82
N VAL A 71 10.97 46.26 -19.33
CA VAL A 71 10.79 47.64 -19.74
C VAL A 71 9.67 48.23 -18.91
N LYS A 72 9.90 49.41 -18.35
CA LYS A 72 8.95 50.13 -17.54
C LYS A 72 8.63 51.47 -18.23
N TYR A 73 7.36 51.73 -18.46
CA TYR A 73 6.85 53.02 -18.87
C TYR A 73 6.25 53.73 -17.66
N ASN A 74 6.87 54.85 -17.24
CA ASN A 74 6.39 55.67 -16.16
C ASN A 74 5.44 56.74 -16.76
N HIS A 75 4.14 56.50 -16.62
CA HIS A 75 3.10 57.41 -17.11
C HIS A 75 3.24 58.80 -16.46
N GLU A 76 3.51 58.81 -15.17
CA GLU A 76 3.91 60.02 -14.45
C GLU A 76 5.22 59.73 -13.72
N VAL A 77 6.22 60.55 -13.99
CA VAL A 77 7.53 60.46 -13.34
C VAL A 77 7.45 61.19 -12.02
N GLN A 78 7.92 60.53 -10.95
CA GLN A 78 7.94 61.12 -9.62
C GLN A 78 8.72 62.42 -9.58
N LYS A 79 8.11 63.45 -9.03
CA LYS A 79 8.73 64.75 -8.75
C LYS A 79 8.83 64.92 -7.23
N SER A 80 9.88 65.54 -6.80
CA SER A 80 10.12 65.89 -5.38
C SER A 80 10.48 67.33 -5.25
N LEU A 81 9.98 67.98 -4.24
CA LEU A 81 10.40 69.34 -3.88
C LEU A 81 11.73 69.22 -3.11
N ILE A 82 12.75 69.86 -3.65
CA ILE A 82 14.10 69.93 -3.05
C ILE A 82 14.45 71.37 -2.77
N ASP A 83 14.94 71.65 -1.56
CA ASP A 83 15.55 72.91 -1.21
C ASP A 83 16.89 73.06 -1.98
N ILE A 84 16.88 73.89 -3.00
CA ILE A 84 18.03 74.16 -3.90
C ILE A 84 19.03 75.14 -3.32
N SER A 85 18.71 75.80 -2.23
CA SER A 85 19.63 76.77 -1.61
C SER A 85 20.93 76.10 -1.18
N ARG A 86 20.93 74.83 -0.88
CA ARG A 86 22.13 74.06 -0.50
C ARG A 86 23.05 73.72 -1.67
N PHE A 87 22.55 73.80 -2.89
CA PHE A 87 23.29 73.44 -4.11
C PHE A 87 23.61 74.61 -5.02
N MET A 88 22.91 75.75 -4.84
CA MET A 88 23.11 76.96 -5.68
C MET A 88 23.48 78.19 -4.82
N PRO A 89 24.72 78.63 -4.87
CA PRO A 89 25.11 79.86 -4.17
C PRO A 89 24.33 81.07 -4.63
N GLY A 90 23.77 81.85 -3.68
CA GLY A 90 22.98 83.04 -3.99
C GLY A 90 21.47 82.86 -4.00
N VAL A 91 20.98 81.65 -3.76
CA VAL A 91 19.54 81.35 -3.62
C VAL A 91 19.16 81.49 -2.13
N PRO A 92 18.06 82.15 -1.77
CA PRO A 92 17.60 82.27 -0.38
C PRO A 92 17.36 80.90 0.27
N GLU A 93 17.69 80.74 1.55
CA GLU A 93 17.46 79.54 2.31
C GLU A 93 15.96 79.14 2.34
N GLY A 94 15.64 77.83 2.11
CA GLY A 94 14.26 77.34 2.02
C GLY A 94 13.61 77.51 0.64
N THR A 95 14.36 77.83 -0.41
CA THR A 95 13.82 77.90 -1.77
C THR A 95 13.63 76.45 -2.30
N GLU A 96 12.40 75.98 -2.33
CA GLU A 96 12.01 74.67 -2.88
C GLU A 96 11.82 74.73 -4.36
N GLN A 97 12.42 73.83 -5.10
CA GLN A 97 12.20 73.60 -6.53
C GLN A 97 11.76 72.19 -6.81
N GLU A 98 10.79 72.01 -7.70
CA GLU A 98 10.33 70.71 -8.18
C GLU A 98 11.39 70.08 -9.08
N VAL A 99 11.94 68.95 -8.66
CA VAL A 99 12.93 68.18 -9.42
C VAL A 99 12.34 66.80 -9.74
N GLN A 100 12.42 66.44 -11.03
CA GLN A 100 11.98 65.15 -11.49
C GLN A 100 13.07 64.09 -11.33
N PHE A 101 12.77 63.01 -10.61
CA PHE A 101 13.66 61.85 -10.42
C PHE A 101 13.20 60.67 -11.27
N GLY A 102 13.96 60.35 -12.31
CA GLY A 102 13.69 59.27 -13.22
C GLY A 102 13.31 59.72 -14.65
N GLN A 103 13.06 58.76 -15.49
CA GLN A 103 12.75 58.97 -16.91
C GLN A 103 11.43 58.27 -17.25
N THR A 104 10.86 58.65 -18.40
CA THR A 104 9.61 58.06 -18.88
C THR A 104 9.74 56.58 -19.22
N TYR A 105 10.89 56.17 -19.77
CA TYR A 105 11.18 54.79 -20.14
C TYR A 105 12.39 54.29 -19.39
N ASP A 106 12.25 53.20 -18.66
CA ASP A 106 13.34 52.48 -18.00
C ASP A 106 13.43 51.07 -18.56
N GLY A 107 14.63 50.62 -18.89
CA GLY A 107 14.92 49.28 -19.33
C GLY A 107 15.99 48.63 -18.44
N ARG A 108 15.79 47.38 -18.14
CA ARG A 108 16.78 46.59 -17.39
C ARG A 108 16.83 45.18 -17.92
N MET A 109 18.02 44.64 -18.07
CA MET A 109 18.30 43.23 -18.34
C MET A 109 19.47 42.79 -17.49
N ASP A 110 19.29 41.77 -16.68
CA ASP A 110 20.38 41.27 -15.82
C ASP A 110 20.34 39.76 -15.57
N LEU A 111 21.50 39.21 -15.42
CA LEU A 111 21.74 37.87 -14.94
C LEU A 111 22.12 37.94 -13.47
N THR A 112 21.34 37.24 -12.66
CA THR A 112 21.59 37.10 -11.20
C THR A 112 22.00 35.69 -10.86
N LEU A 113 23.19 35.53 -10.28
CA LEU A 113 23.67 34.29 -9.69
C LEU A 113 23.53 34.38 -8.17
N ASN A 114 22.75 33.48 -7.60
CA ASN A 114 22.64 33.32 -6.15
C ASN A 114 23.25 31.99 -5.72
N GLN A 115 24.15 32.01 -4.76
CA GLN A 115 24.82 30.84 -4.22
C GLN A 115 24.73 30.82 -2.70
N MET A 116 24.16 29.76 -2.16
CA MET A 116 24.28 29.45 -0.73
C MET A 116 25.70 28.98 -0.46
N ILE A 117 26.42 29.68 0.42
CA ILE A 117 27.77 29.28 0.86
C ILE A 117 27.68 28.41 2.12
N PHE A 118 26.85 28.83 3.07
CA PHE A 118 26.64 28.07 4.30
C PHE A 118 25.26 28.32 4.86
N ASN A 119 24.58 27.22 5.17
CA ASN A 119 23.32 27.22 5.92
C ASN A 119 23.21 25.89 6.68
N GLY A 120 23.30 25.95 8.03
CA GLY A 120 23.24 24.76 8.87
C GLY A 120 21.94 23.95 8.69
N SER A 121 20.80 24.62 8.50
CA SER A 121 19.52 23.98 8.25
C SER A 121 19.49 23.20 6.94
N TYR A 122 20.17 23.68 5.91
CA TYR A 122 20.27 22.99 4.62
C TYR A 122 20.97 21.63 4.76
N PHE A 123 22.12 21.57 5.45
CA PHE A 123 22.87 20.32 5.60
C PHE A 123 22.10 19.27 6.43
N VAL A 124 21.41 19.72 7.47
CA VAL A 124 20.54 18.84 8.25
C VAL A 124 19.35 18.37 7.44
N GLY A 125 18.72 19.27 6.69
CA GLY A 125 17.59 18.96 5.82
C GLY A 125 17.96 17.99 4.69
N LEU A 126 19.18 18.09 4.13
CA LEU A 126 19.69 17.13 3.15
C LEU A 126 19.80 15.72 3.74
N SER A 127 20.22 15.61 5.01
CA SER A 127 20.26 14.33 5.72
C SER A 127 18.84 13.81 5.99
N ALA A 128 17.91 14.68 6.39
CA ALA A 128 16.51 14.32 6.59
C ALA A 128 15.82 13.88 5.28
N ALA A 129 16.14 14.54 4.15
CA ALA A 129 15.61 14.17 2.84
C ALA A 129 16.04 12.75 2.41
N LYS A 130 17.26 12.33 2.74
CA LYS A 130 17.71 10.94 2.54
C LYS A 130 16.95 9.95 3.42
N GLU A 131 16.70 10.32 4.68
CA GLU A 131 15.93 9.48 5.60
C GLU A 131 14.47 9.31 5.14
N LEU A 132 13.87 10.33 4.51
CA LEU A 132 12.55 10.23 3.88
C LEU A 132 12.52 9.23 2.71
N VAL A 133 13.61 9.11 1.95
CA VAL A 133 13.73 8.06 0.92
C VAL A 133 13.71 6.67 1.57
N TYR A 134 14.48 6.46 2.64
CA TYR A 134 14.46 5.19 3.38
C TYR A 134 13.08 4.89 3.98
N LEU A 135 12.37 5.92 4.45
CA LEU A 135 10.99 5.75 4.92
C LEU A 135 10.08 5.26 3.80
N SER A 136 10.15 5.86 2.61
CA SER A 136 9.31 5.43 1.49
C SER A 136 9.62 4.00 1.04
N GLU A 137 10.89 3.59 1.00
CA GLU A 137 11.30 2.20 0.70
C GLU A 137 10.75 1.19 1.73
N LYS A 138 10.75 1.57 3.03
CA LYS A 138 10.16 0.74 4.09
C LYS A 138 8.64 0.65 4.00
N LEU A 139 7.96 1.73 3.61
CA LEU A 139 6.52 1.73 3.37
C LEU A 139 6.15 0.82 2.18
N THR A 140 6.93 0.84 1.11
CA THR A 140 6.77 -0.10 0.00
C THR A 140 6.95 -1.54 0.46
N ARG A 141 7.98 -1.82 1.26
CA ARG A 141 8.21 -3.16 1.81
C ARG A 141 7.05 -3.63 2.70
N ARG A 142 6.45 -2.74 3.50
CA ARG A 142 5.23 -3.06 4.26
C ARG A 142 4.08 -3.47 3.34
N ASN A 143 3.85 -2.72 2.26
CA ASN A 143 2.82 -3.04 1.29
C ASN A 143 3.07 -4.41 0.62
N VAL A 144 4.31 -4.77 0.33
CA VAL A 144 4.68 -6.12 -0.17
C VAL A 144 4.29 -7.21 0.84
N VAL A 145 4.55 -7.01 2.15
CA VAL A 145 4.15 -7.95 3.21
C VAL A 145 2.63 -8.10 3.25
N GLU A 146 1.88 -6.99 3.22
CA GLU A 146 0.42 -6.98 3.26
C GLU A 146 -0.21 -7.67 2.04
N ILE A 147 0.35 -7.44 0.85
CA ILE A 147 -0.10 -8.11 -0.39
C ILE A 147 0.19 -9.61 -0.32
N ASN A 148 1.39 -9.99 0.08
CA ASN A 148 1.78 -11.39 0.22
C ASN A 148 0.82 -12.13 1.17
N GLU A 149 0.54 -11.57 2.33
CA GLU A 149 -0.44 -12.11 3.27
C GLU A 149 -1.84 -12.26 2.66
N SER A 150 -2.33 -11.20 2.01
CA SER A 150 -3.66 -11.15 1.43
C SER A 150 -3.83 -12.18 0.31
N VAL A 151 -2.80 -12.34 -0.53
CA VAL A 151 -2.79 -13.34 -1.62
C VAL A 151 -2.77 -14.76 -1.06
N GLN A 152 -1.92 -15.04 -0.04
CA GLN A 152 -1.89 -16.36 0.59
C GLN A 152 -3.25 -16.71 1.19
N LYS A 153 -3.85 -15.79 1.96
CA LYS A 153 -5.19 -16.00 2.55
C LYS A 153 -6.27 -16.23 1.48
N ALA A 154 -6.26 -15.44 0.40
CA ALA A 154 -7.20 -15.61 -0.71
C ALA A 154 -7.00 -16.95 -1.45
N TYR A 155 -5.74 -17.33 -1.70
CA TYR A 155 -5.38 -18.60 -2.33
C TYR A 155 -5.95 -19.80 -1.56
N TYR A 156 -5.68 -19.88 -0.26
CA TYR A 156 -6.19 -20.96 0.57
C TYR A 156 -7.71 -20.90 0.79
N THR A 157 -8.32 -19.72 0.71
CA THR A 157 -9.78 -19.57 0.74
C THR A 157 -10.41 -20.20 -0.50
N VAL A 158 -9.82 -20.02 -1.69
CA VAL A 158 -10.30 -20.67 -2.92
C VAL A 158 -10.17 -22.19 -2.82
N LEU A 159 -9.04 -22.70 -2.33
CA LEU A 159 -8.85 -24.14 -2.13
C LEU A 159 -9.86 -24.72 -1.13
N ASN A 160 -10.12 -24.04 -0.02
CA ASN A 160 -11.09 -24.48 1.00
C ASN A 160 -12.52 -24.49 0.43
N THR A 161 -12.93 -23.44 -0.31
CA THR A 161 -14.27 -23.37 -0.91
C THR A 161 -14.44 -24.40 -2.02
N LYS A 162 -13.39 -24.70 -2.81
CA LYS A 162 -13.39 -25.80 -3.78
C LYS A 162 -13.62 -27.14 -3.09
N LYS A 163 -12.90 -27.41 -2.02
CA LYS A 163 -13.05 -28.67 -1.24
C LYS A 163 -14.43 -28.81 -0.65
N ARG A 164 -15.00 -27.72 -0.15
CA ARG A 164 -16.39 -27.71 0.35
C ARG A 164 -17.41 -28.11 -0.73
N ILE A 165 -17.26 -27.64 -1.97
CA ILE A 165 -18.12 -28.05 -3.09
C ILE A 165 -17.99 -29.54 -3.35
N GLU A 166 -16.77 -30.07 -3.42
CA GLU A 166 -16.52 -31.51 -3.61
C GLU A 166 -17.23 -32.36 -2.57
N LEU A 167 -17.14 -31.95 -1.29
CA LEU A 167 -17.83 -32.65 -0.20
C LEU A 167 -19.34 -32.55 -0.32
N VAL A 168 -19.89 -31.41 -0.68
CA VAL A 168 -21.35 -31.25 -0.91
C VAL A 168 -21.81 -32.12 -2.07
N ASP A 169 -21.05 -32.22 -3.16
CA ASP A 169 -21.37 -33.07 -4.32
C ASP A 169 -21.37 -34.56 -3.97
N ILE A 170 -20.36 -35.02 -3.20
CA ILE A 170 -20.29 -36.39 -2.71
C ILE A 170 -21.52 -36.70 -1.83
N ASN A 171 -21.85 -35.85 -0.89
CA ASN A 171 -22.98 -36.03 0.02
C ASN A 171 -24.33 -35.95 -0.74
N LEU A 172 -24.45 -35.07 -1.75
CA LEU A 172 -25.64 -34.97 -2.60
C LEU A 172 -25.85 -36.26 -3.42
N SER A 173 -24.79 -36.83 -3.97
CA SER A 173 -24.81 -38.09 -4.68
C SER A 173 -25.26 -39.24 -3.76
N ARG A 174 -24.75 -39.29 -2.51
CA ARG A 174 -25.17 -40.27 -1.51
C ARG A 174 -26.66 -40.16 -1.16
N LEU A 175 -27.15 -38.96 -0.87
CA LEU A 175 -28.57 -38.72 -0.56
C LEU A 175 -29.48 -38.98 -1.74
N ASN A 176 -29.05 -38.73 -2.98
CA ASN A 176 -29.82 -39.06 -4.16
C ASN A 176 -29.96 -40.58 -4.33
N ALA A 177 -28.85 -41.33 -4.17
CA ALA A 177 -28.89 -42.79 -4.23
C ALA A 177 -29.82 -43.36 -3.14
N LEU A 178 -29.75 -42.84 -1.90
CA LEU A 178 -30.64 -43.23 -0.83
C LEU A 178 -32.10 -42.91 -1.10
N LEU A 179 -32.42 -41.74 -1.69
CA LEU A 179 -33.77 -41.34 -2.07
C LEU A 179 -34.37 -42.32 -3.11
N GLU A 180 -33.59 -42.66 -4.13
CA GLU A 180 -34.08 -43.60 -5.19
C GLU A 180 -34.23 -45.01 -4.64
N GLN A 181 -33.37 -45.48 -3.74
CA GLN A 181 -33.53 -46.79 -3.08
C GLN A 181 -34.77 -46.79 -2.18
N THR A 182 -34.98 -45.78 -1.36
CA THR A 182 -36.14 -45.71 -0.45
C THR A 182 -37.45 -45.58 -1.21
N LYS A 183 -37.50 -44.87 -2.36
CA LYS A 183 -38.66 -44.84 -3.24
C LYS A 183 -39.04 -46.24 -3.73
N LYS A 184 -38.06 -47.04 -4.21
CA LYS A 184 -38.30 -48.44 -4.64
C LYS A 184 -38.83 -49.30 -3.49
N LEU A 185 -38.32 -49.12 -2.25
CA LEU A 185 -38.82 -49.82 -1.08
C LEU A 185 -40.26 -49.40 -0.75
N TYR A 186 -40.60 -48.12 -0.89
CA TYR A 186 -41.95 -47.60 -0.71
C TYR A 186 -42.92 -48.18 -1.77
N ASP A 187 -42.53 -48.17 -3.03
CA ASP A 187 -43.35 -48.69 -4.16
C ASP A 187 -43.64 -50.19 -3.97
N ASN A 188 -42.77 -50.93 -3.29
CA ASN A 188 -42.96 -52.35 -2.93
C ASN A 188 -43.59 -52.56 -1.52
N GLY A 189 -43.97 -51.49 -0.82
CA GLY A 189 -44.68 -51.56 0.46
C GLY A 189 -43.78 -51.88 1.69
N PHE A 190 -42.44 -51.76 1.57
CA PHE A 190 -41.49 -52.07 2.67
C PHE A 190 -41.23 -50.92 3.62
N VAL A 191 -41.51 -49.66 3.20
CA VAL A 191 -41.29 -48.44 4.02
C VAL A 191 -42.49 -47.51 3.85
N GLU A 192 -42.61 -46.55 4.78
CA GLU A 192 -43.66 -45.54 4.74
C GLU A 192 -43.32 -44.35 3.81
N LYS A 193 -44.35 -43.66 3.31
CA LYS A 193 -44.19 -42.40 2.56
C LYS A 193 -43.37 -41.36 3.37
N LEU A 194 -43.54 -41.34 4.67
CA LEU A 194 -42.82 -40.46 5.59
C LEU A 194 -41.29 -40.61 5.47
N ASP A 195 -40.78 -41.83 5.25
CA ASP A 195 -39.35 -42.10 5.09
C ASP A 195 -38.83 -41.51 3.76
N VAL A 196 -39.57 -41.62 2.69
CA VAL A 196 -39.24 -41.00 1.39
C VAL A 196 -39.20 -39.46 1.54
N ASP A 197 -40.23 -38.91 2.19
CA ASP A 197 -40.37 -37.46 2.34
C ASP A 197 -39.26 -36.87 3.23
N ARG A 198 -38.80 -37.56 4.27
CA ARG A 198 -37.65 -37.17 5.12
C ARG A 198 -36.36 -37.06 4.32
N ILE A 199 -36.06 -38.08 3.50
CA ILE A 199 -34.83 -38.03 2.67
C ILE A 199 -34.94 -36.95 1.61
N ARG A 200 -36.12 -36.75 1.00
CA ARG A 200 -36.35 -35.68 0.04
C ARG A 200 -36.12 -34.31 0.63
N VAL A 201 -36.55 -34.05 1.88
CA VAL A 201 -36.27 -32.80 2.58
C VAL A 201 -34.75 -32.63 2.77
N SER A 202 -34.05 -33.67 3.23
CA SER A 202 -32.59 -33.64 3.42
C SER A 202 -31.86 -33.38 2.08
N PHE A 203 -32.27 -34.04 1.00
CA PHE A 203 -31.74 -33.82 -0.35
C PHE A 203 -31.96 -32.39 -0.84
N ASN A 204 -33.19 -31.85 -0.68
CA ASN A 204 -33.48 -30.48 -1.08
C ASN A 204 -32.68 -29.42 -0.27
N ASN A 205 -32.52 -29.67 1.02
CA ASN A 205 -31.67 -28.82 1.87
C ASN A 205 -30.20 -28.81 1.40
N LEU A 206 -29.66 -30.00 1.11
CA LEU A 206 -28.29 -30.12 0.60
C LEU A 206 -28.11 -29.51 -0.80
N LYS A 207 -29.13 -29.64 -1.67
CA LYS A 207 -29.17 -28.97 -2.98
C LYS A 207 -29.13 -27.43 -2.84
N SER A 208 -29.84 -26.88 -1.86
CA SER A 208 -29.75 -25.45 -1.53
C SER A 208 -28.37 -25.04 -1.00
N GLU A 209 -27.74 -25.92 -0.19
CA GLU A 209 -26.37 -25.72 0.29
C GLU A 209 -25.35 -25.73 -0.88
N LYS A 210 -25.53 -26.64 -1.86
CA LYS A 210 -24.72 -26.66 -3.10
C LYS A 210 -24.77 -25.33 -3.84
N ILE A 211 -25.96 -24.77 -4.05
CA ILE A 211 -26.11 -23.47 -4.74
C ILE A 211 -25.36 -22.36 -3.99
N LYS A 212 -25.42 -22.37 -2.65
CA LYS A 212 -24.65 -21.40 -1.83
C LYS A 212 -23.16 -21.63 -1.94
N ALA A 213 -22.71 -22.88 -1.89
CA ALA A 213 -21.29 -23.23 -1.99
C ALA A 213 -20.71 -22.85 -3.36
N ASP A 214 -21.44 -23.10 -4.46
CA ASP A 214 -21.02 -22.70 -5.81
C ASP A 214 -20.84 -21.18 -5.92
N ARG A 215 -21.79 -20.41 -5.39
CA ARG A 215 -21.68 -18.94 -5.37
C ARG A 215 -20.50 -18.45 -4.55
N LEU A 216 -20.25 -19.05 -3.38
CA LEU A 216 -19.15 -18.71 -2.52
C LEU A 216 -17.79 -19.01 -3.18
N TYR A 217 -17.70 -20.14 -3.88
CA TYR A 217 -16.50 -20.48 -4.65
C TYR A 217 -16.23 -19.49 -5.77
N GLN A 218 -17.25 -19.10 -6.54
CA GLN A 218 -17.09 -18.08 -7.58
C GLN A 218 -16.64 -16.74 -6.97
N LEU A 219 -17.28 -16.31 -5.89
CA LEU A 219 -16.87 -15.09 -5.18
C LEU A 219 -15.42 -15.18 -4.67
N SER A 220 -15.01 -16.33 -4.13
CA SER A 220 -13.63 -16.51 -3.66
C SER A 220 -12.61 -16.41 -4.80
N LYS A 221 -12.93 -16.89 -6.00
CA LYS A 221 -12.09 -16.71 -7.21
C LYS A 221 -12.03 -15.24 -7.63
N GLU A 222 -13.14 -14.52 -7.58
CA GLU A 222 -13.18 -13.09 -7.90
C GLU A 222 -12.33 -12.26 -6.92
N VAL A 223 -12.44 -12.56 -5.62
CA VAL A 223 -11.59 -11.93 -4.59
C VAL A 223 -10.13 -12.26 -4.82
N PHE A 224 -9.81 -13.51 -5.15
CA PHE A 224 -8.44 -13.90 -5.48
C PHE A 224 -7.91 -13.16 -6.71
N ASN A 225 -8.69 -13.10 -7.81
CA ASN A 225 -8.35 -12.33 -9.01
C ASN A 225 -8.05 -10.86 -8.69
N PHE A 226 -8.88 -10.26 -7.84
CA PHE A 226 -8.65 -8.89 -7.37
C PHE A 226 -7.33 -8.76 -6.61
N GLN A 227 -7.01 -9.72 -5.72
CA GLN A 227 -5.77 -9.67 -4.93
C GLN A 227 -4.51 -9.82 -5.79
N ILE A 228 -4.55 -10.65 -6.83
CA ILE A 228 -3.42 -10.85 -7.75
C ILE A 228 -3.37 -9.81 -8.88
N GLY A 229 -4.28 -8.84 -8.91
CA GLY A 229 -4.29 -7.74 -9.88
C GLY A 229 -4.66 -8.17 -11.30
N VAL A 230 -5.49 -9.21 -11.47
CA VAL A 230 -6.05 -9.61 -12.77
C VAL A 230 -7.54 -9.25 -12.86
N SER A 231 -8.07 -9.21 -14.08
CA SER A 231 -9.48 -8.85 -14.31
C SER A 231 -10.43 -9.80 -13.59
N ILE A 232 -11.46 -9.24 -12.94
CA ILE A 232 -12.56 -10.00 -12.33
C ILE A 232 -13.22 -10.85 -13.43
N GLY A 233 -13.39 -12.16 -13.17
CA GLY A 233 -13.94 -13.10 -14.15
C GLY A 233 -12.90 -13.85 -14.98
N THR A 234 -11.59 -13.56 -14.80
CA THR A 234 -10.53 -14.40 -15.38
C THR A 234 -10.68 -15.84 -14.85
N GLU A 235 -10.72 -16.81 -15.76
CA GLU A 235 -10.74 -18.22 -15.37
C GLU A 235 -9.38 -18.63 -14.82
N ILE A 236 -9.36 -19.07 -13.55
CA ILE A 236 -8.17 -19.52 -12.85
C ILE A 236 -8.34 -20.95 -12.35
N GLU A 237 -7.25 -21.68 -12.32
CA GLU A 237 -7.13 -23.01 -11.70
C GLU A 237 -5.92 -23.00 -10.76
N LEU A 238 -6.16 -23.14 -9.45
CA LEU A 238 -5.08 -23.18 -8.46
C LEU A 238 -4.48 -24.59 -8.37
N ILE A 239 -3.14 -24.64 -8.40
CA ILE A 239 -2.36 -25.88 -8.28
C ILE A 239 -1.96 -26.04 -6.82
N GLY A 240 -2.60 -26.96 -6.11
CA GLY A 240 -2.31 -27.26 -4.71
C GLY A 240 -3.52 -27.81 -4.00
N GLU A 241 -3.30 -28.31 -2.81
CA GLU A 241 -4.32 -28.88 -1.95
C GLU A 241 -4.09 -28.43 -0.50
N LEU A 242 -5.18 -28.38 0.28
CA LEU A 242 -5.10 -28.25 1.72
C LEU A 242 -4.71 -29.61 2.29
N SER A 243 -3.47 -29.70 2.80
CA SER A 243 -2.94 -30.94 3.41
C SER A 243 -2.35 -30.68 4.78
N GLU A 244 -2.28 -31.74 5.59
CA GLU A 244 -1.62 -31.70 6.90
C GLU A 244 -0.12 -31.38 6.80
N ASP A 245 0.53 -31.73 5.69
CA ASP A 245 1.95 -31.46 5.46
C ASP A 245 2.30 -29.98 5.54
N LEU A 246 1.39 -29.09 5.09
CA LEU A 246 1.55 -27.63 5.18
C LEU A 246 1.66 -27.15 6.64
N ILE A 247 1.08 -27.91 7.57
CA ILE A 247 1.01 -27.56 8.98
C ILE A 247 2.19 -28.16 9.73
N TYR A 248 2.43 -29.46 9.56
CA TYR A 248 3.49 -30.14 10.30
C TYR A 248 4.91 -29.81 9.82
N SER A 249 5.06 -29.33 8.58
CA SER A 249 6.35 -28.83 8.08
C SER A 249 6.69 -27.42 8.59
N PHE A 250 5.72 -26.71 9.17
CA PHE A 250 5.94 -25.35 9.67
C PHE A 250 6.53 -25.37 11.07
N ASN A 251 7.75 -24.83 11.20
CA ASN A 251 8.42 -24.63 12.47
C ASN A 251 8.68 -23.14 12.69
N TYR A 252 8.55 -22.69 13.91
CA TYR A 252 8.89 -21.33 14.33
C TYR A 252 9.83 -21.36 15.52
N SER A 253 10.74 -20.38 15.62
CA SER A 253 11.61 -20.17 16.77
C SER A 253 11.38 -18.77 17.32
N LEU A 254 11.33 -18.65 18.65
CA LEU A 254 11.28 -17.36 19.35
C LEU A 254 12.65 -16.93 19.85
N GLU A 255 13.65 -17.81 19.84
CA GLU A 255 14.99 -17.54 20.38
C GLU A 255 15.69 -16.43 19.60
N ASP A 256 15.43 -16.34 18.28
CA ASP A 256 16.03 -15.36 17.38
C ASP A 256 15.11 -14.17 17.07
N PHE A 257 13.97 -14.03 17.79
CA PHE A 257 13.02 -12.96 17.49
C PHE A 257 13.57 -11.61 17.93
N ASP A 258 13.74 -10.70 16.97
CA ASP A 258 14.07 -9.29 17.18
C ASP A 258 12.98 -8.39 16.56
N TYR A 259 12.54 -7.37 17.30
CA TYR A 259 11.57 -6.37 16.82
C TYR A 259 12.01 -5.71 15.51
N SER A 260 13.31 -5.61 15.23
CA SER A 260 13.83 -5.04 13.99
C SER A 260 13.42 -5.83 12.74
N GLN A 261 13.03 -7.11 12.88
CA GLN A 261 12.49 -7.93 11.78
C GLN A 261 11.09 -7.48 11.36
N ARG A 262 10.37 -6.78 12.26
CA ARG A 262 9.06 -6.22 11.96
C ARG A 262 9.21 -4.90 11.20
N ILE A 263 8.61 -4.85 10.03
CA ILE A 263 8.69 -3.66 9.18
C ILE A 263 8.10 -2.42 9.85
N GLU A 264 7.06 -2.59 10.68
CA GLU A 264 6.41 -1.50 11.41
C GLU A 264 7.37 -0.88 12.45
N TYR A 265 8.16 -1.71 13.12
CA TYR A 265 9.18 -1.24 14.06
C TYR A 265 10.28 -0.47 13.33
N SER A 266 10.73 -0.99 12.19
CA SER A 266 11.73 -0.34 11.34
C SER A 266 11.24 1.01 10.78
N ILE A 267 9.96 1.13 10.42
CA ILE A 267 9.32 2.38 10.01
C ILE A 267 9.34 3.39 11.16
N LEU A 268 8.93 2.98 12.35
CA LEU A 268 8.87 3.85 13.53
C LEU A 268 10.28 4.30 13.98
N GLN A 269 11.30 3.44 13.84
CA GLN A 269 12.69 3.80 14.06
C GLN A 269 13.16 4.91 13.08
N THR A 270 12.73 4.83 11.81
CA THR A 270 13.02 5.86 10.81
C THR A 270 12.30 7.18 11.14
N ASP A 271 11.04 7.11 11.62
CA ASP A 271 10.33 8.31 12.08
C ASP A 271 11.05 8.96 13.28
N LYS A 272 11.56 8.17 14.24
CA LYS A 272 12.40 8.67 15.34
C LYS A 272 13.63 9.43 14.80
N ASN A 273 14.31 8.88 13.80
CA ASN A 273 15.44 9.55 13.16
C ASN A 273 15.03 10.88 12.52
N LEU A 274 13.87 10.93 11.87
CA LEU A 274 13.33 12.17 11.29
C LEU A 274 13.05 13.24 12.37
N LYS A 275 12.47 12.85 13.53
CA LYS A 275 12.29 13.78 14.66
C LYS A 275 13.63 14.26 15.22
N PHE A 276 14.65 13.40 15.17
CA PHE A 276 16.01 13.78 15.56
C PHE A 276 16.61 14.81 14.59
N TYR A 277 16.36 14.65 13.27
CA TYR A 277 16.76 15.66 12.30
C TYR A 277 15.96 16.96 12.45
N ASP A 278 14.67 16.92 12.81
CA ASP A 278 13.89 18.13 13.14
C ASP A 278 14.53 18.89 14.34
N LEU A 279 14.91 18.15 15.40
CA LEU A 279 15.65 18.75 16.53
C LEU A 279 16.98 19.36 16.11
N LYS A 280 17.76 18.65 15.29
CA LYS A 280 19.05 19.18 14.76
C LYS A 280 18.83 20.41 13.90
N ASN A 281 17.79 20.40 13.06
CA ASN A 281 17.42 21.52 12.22
C ASN A 281 17.07 22.76 13.06
N ASN A 282 16.25 22.62 14.09
CA ASN A 282 15.89 23.71 14.99
C ASN A 282 17.11 24.26 15.78
N ARG A 283 18.08 23.39 16.09
CA ARG A 283 19.37 23.82 16.67
C ARG A 283 20.26 24.54 15.66
N SER A 284 20.31 24.06 14.41
CA SER A 284 21.14 24.65 13.36
C SER A 284 20.69 26.05 12.94
N GLN A 285 19.44 26.42 13.22
CA GLN A 285 18.92 27.77 12.99
C GLN A 285 19.57 28.86 13.85
N TYR A 286 20.38 28.50 14.86
CA TYR A 286 21.24 29.45 15.59
C TYR A 286 22.54 29.79 14.86
N LEU A 287 22.95 28.98 13.88
CA LEU A 287 24.17 29.20 13.12
C LEU A 287 24.00 30.35 12.12
N PRO A 288 25.06 31.05 11.79
CA PRO A 288 25.06 32.03 10.70
C PRO A 288 24.63 31.40 9.38
N GLN A 289 23.99 32.17 8.53
CA GLN A 289 23.73 31.82 7.12
C GLN A 289 24.54 32.74 6.23
N VAL A 290 25.22 32.20 5.21
CA VAL A 290 26.10 32.94 4.32
C VAL A 290 25.68 32.67 2.89
N TYR A 291 25.43 33.73 2.15
CA TYR A 291 25.07 33.71 0.74
C TYR A 291 26.01 34.61 -0.05
N ALA A 292 26.35 34.22 -1.26
CA ALA A 292 26.98 35.06 -2.27
C ALA A 292 25.96 35.35 -3.37
N ASN A 293 25.97 36.57 -3.87
CA ASN A 293 25.18 36.96 -5.02
C ASN A 293 26.07 37.72 -6.01
N TYR A 294 25.92 37.42 -7.28
CA TYR A 294 26.51 38.14 -8.39
C TYR A 294 25.44 38.54 -9.34
N ASN A 295 25.42 39.81 -9.69
CA ASN A 295 24.48 40.38 -10.66
C ASN A 295 25.27 41.14 -11.72
N TYR A 296 25.01 40.82 -12.98
CA TYR A 296 25.59 41.52 -14.13
C TYR A 296 24.52 41.79 -15.17
N GLY A 297 24.47 43.02 -15.66
CA GLY A 297 23.44 43.38 -16.60
C GLY A 297 23.65 44.72 -17.26
N TYR A 298 22.62 45.16 -17.96
CA TYR A 298 22.54 46.44 -18.61
C TYR A 298 21.27 47.14 -18.18
N ASN A 299 21.37 48.46 -18.01
CA ASN A 299 20.20 49.30 -17.82
C ASN A 299 20.24 50.53 -18.76
N THR A 300 19.08 51.03 -19.06
CA THR A 300 18.91 52.28 -19.82
C THR A 300 17.73 53.07 -19.25
N SER A 301 17.78 54.37 -19.44
CA SER A 301 16.72 55.30 -19.03
C SER A 301 16.60 56.42 -20.03
N SER A 302 15.40 56.74 -20.50
CA SER A 302 15.19 57.78 -21.51
C SER A 302 13.81 58.44 -21.40
N SER A 303 13.73 59.71 -21.64
CA SER A 303 12.46 60.42 -21.81
C SER A 303 11.86 60.25 -23.23
N ASN A 304 12.67 59.83 -24.20
CA ASN A 304 12.26 59.63 -25.59
C ASN A 304 12.26 58.14 -25.95
N TYR A 305 11.13 57.64 -26.49
CA TYR A 305 10.97 56.26 -26.90
C TYR A 305 12.01 55.80 -27.94
N ASN A 306 12.31 56.65 -28.94
CA ASN A 306 13.27 56.31 -29.99
C ASN A 306 14.70 56.11 -29.46
N LEU A 307 15.08 56.89 -28.43
CA LEU A 307 16.40 56.81 -27.79
C LEU A 307 16.51 55.60 -26.81
N PHE A 308 15.37 55.03 -26.46
CA PHE A 308 15.35 53.82 -25.58
C PHE A 308 16.00 52.62 -26.27
N PHE A 309 15.84 52.49 -27.61
CA PHE A 309 16.41 51.37 -28.37
C PHE A 309 17.85 51.63 -28.86
N ASP A 310 18.44 52.76 -28.51
CA ASP A 310 19.83 53.06 -28.81
C ASP A 310 20.76 52.20 -27.91
N SER A 311 21.55 51.33 -28.55
CA SER A 311 22.46 50.40 -27.85
C SER A 311 23.51 51.16 -27.01
N ASP A 312 23.93 52.34 -27.45
CA ASP A 312 24.95 53.11 -26.73
C ASP A 312 24.45 53.68 -25.40
N ARG A 313 23.15 53.74 -25.20
CA ARG A 313 22.51 54.14 -23.95
C ARG A 313 22.38 53.06 -22.92
N TRP A 314 22.47 51.80 -23.34
CA TRP A 314 22.48 50.69 -22.42
C TRP A 314 23.84 50.59 -21.72
N LYS A 315 23.87 50.85 -20.41
CA LYS A 315 25.08 50.84 -19.62
C LYS A 315 25.14 49.58 -18.81
N SER A 316 26.31 48.94 -18.84
CA SER A 316 26.57 47.75 -18.02
C SER A 316 26.73 48.13 -16.57
N PHE A 317 26.30 47.22 -15.70
CA PHE A 317 26.59 47.27 -14.28
C PHE A 317 26.89 45.84 -13.81
N GLY A 318 27.67 45.74 -12.74
CA GLY A 318 27.97 44.45 -12.13
C GLY A 318 28.21 44.63 -10.61
N THR A 319 27.63 43.76 -9.83
CA THR A 319 27.80 43.74 -8.38
C THR A 319 28.06 42.33 -7.88
N LEU A 320 29.06 42.18 -7.03
CA LEU A 320 29.34 41.00 -6.24
C LEU A 320 29.11 41.31 -4.77
N GLY A 321 28.24 40.52 -4.13
CA GLY A 321 27.87 40.73 -2.75
C GLY A 321 27.97 39.47 -1.92
N PHE A 322 28.25 39.61 -0.64
CA PHE A 322 28.16 38.57 0.37
C PHE A 322 27.17 39.02 1.45
N LYS A 323 26.22 38.15 1.78
CA LYS A 323 25.22 38.43 2.81
C LYS A 323 25.40 37.42 3.94
N ILE A 324 25.64 37.91 5.17
CA ILE A 324 25.73 37.10 6.37
C ILE A 324 24.54 37.46 7.26
N ILE A 325 23.76 36.45 7.65
CA ILE A 325 22.60 36.60 8.53
C ILE A 325 22.90 35.82 9.81
N VAL A 326 22.95 36.51 10.94
CA VAL A 326 23.15 35.93 12.26
C VAL A 326 21.95 36.28 13.14
N PRO A 327 21.16 35.30 13.58
CA PRO A 327 20.05 35.59 14.49
C PRO A 327 20.57 35.86 15.90
N ILE A 328 20.44 37.08 16.39
CA ILE A 328 20.92 37.47 17.74
C ILE A 328 19.82 37.21 18.79
N PHE A 329 18.61 37.63 18.54
CA PHE A 329 17.47 37.46 19.44
C PHE A 329 16.17 37.25 18.63
N ASP A 330 15.37 36.27 19.02
CA ASP A 330 14.14 35.88 18.32
C ASP A 330 12.94 35.72 19.28
N GLY A 331 12.97 36.30 20.44
CA GLY A 331 11.91 36.18 21.43
C GLY A 331 11.70 34.74 21.94
N PHE A 332 12.78 33.93 22.02
CA PHE A 332 12.76 32.51 22.45
C PHE A 332 12.06 31.55 21.47
N LEU A 333 11.76 31.96 20.23
CA LEU A 333 11.10 31.13 19.23
C LEU A 333 11.84 29.81 19.00
N LYS A 334 13.15 29.87 18.73
CA LYS A 334 13.97 28.67 18.48
C LYS A 334 14.05 27.75 19.70
N ARG A 335 14.15 28.32 20.90
CA ARG A 335 14.13 27.55 22.16
C ARG A 335 12.82 26.76 22.31
N SER A 336 11.68 27.40 22.01
CA SER A 336 10.37 26.77 22.07
C SER A 336 10.24 25.65 21.02
N LYS A 337 10.72 25.86 19.78
CA LYS A 337 10.78 24.83 18.73
C LYS A 337 11.65 23.64 19.13
N ILE A 338 12.80 23.86 19.73
CA ILE A 338 13.68 22.81 20.26
C ILE A 338 12.97 21.98 21.32
N ASN A 339 12.27 22.61 22.26
CA ASN A 339 11.52 21.88 23.28
C ASN A 339 10.37 21.06 22.65
N GLN A 340 9.64 21.63 21.68
CA GLN A 340 8.63 20.86 20.92
C GLN A 340 9.25 19.64 20.23
N SER A 341 10.41 19.78 19.58
CA SER A 341 11.10 18.65 18.92
C SER A 341 11.54 17.58 19.93
N LYS A 342 11.98 17.96 21.13
CA LYS A 342 12.29 16.99 22.19
C LYS A 342 11.05 16.19 22.61
N TYR A 343 9.93 16.87 22.86
CA TYR A 343 8.66 16.18 23.20
C TYR A 343 8.16 15.28 22.09
N LYS A 344 8.36 15.66 20.82
CA LYS A 344 8.04 14.77 19.68
C LYS A 344 8.90 13.49 19.66
N ILE A 345 10.17 13.59 20.05
CA ILE A 345 11.04 12.41 20.19
C ILE A 345 10.51 11.50 21.31
N GLU A 346 10.20 12.05 22.48
CA GLU A 346 9.62 11.30 23.60
C GLU A 346 8.28 10.64 23.23
N GLN A 347 7.45 11.32 22.42
CA GLN A 347 6.21 10.72 21.89
C GLN A 347 6.50 9.49 21.03
N VAL A 348 7.48 9.56 20.12
CA VAL A 348 7.84 8.40 19.29
C VAL A 348 8.46 7.29 20.14
N GLU A 349 9.25 7.58 21.16
CA GLU A 349 9.78 6.59 22.09
C GLU A 349 8.66 5.86 22.84
N ASN A 350 7.64 6.58 23.30
CA ASN A 350 6.45 5.97 23.89
C ASN A 350 5.67 5.10 22.87
N GLN A 351 5.59 5.54 21.62
CA GLN A 351 4.98 4.74 20.54
C GLN A 351 5.79 3.46 20.27
N MET A 352 7.12 3.51 20.32
CA MET A 352 7.96 2.31 20.18
C MET A 352 7.72 1.32 21.31
N LEU A 353 7.68 1.76 22.57
CA LEU A 353 7.35 0.90 23.71
C LEU A 353 5.95 0.30 23.60
N PHE A 354 4.98 1.07 23.13
CA PHE A 354 3.63 0.55 22.88
C PHE A 354 3.63 -0.48 21.76
N LEU A 355 4.36 -0.24 20.67
CA LEU A 355 4.47 -1.17 19.55
C LEU A 355 5.14 -2.48 19.98
N GLU A 356 6.20 -2.44 20.77
CA GLU A 356 6.86 -3.64 21.32
C GLU A 356 5.90 -4.49 22.14
N ARG A 357 5.10 -3.86 23.02
CA ARG A 357 4.06 -4.56 23.78
C ARG A 357 2.97 -5.14 22.89
N SER A 358 2.57 -4.40 21.86
CA SER A 358 1.58 -4.84 20.88
C SER A 358 2.08 -6.02 20.06
N ILE A 359 3.34 -5.99 19.61
CA ILE A 359 3.99 -7.10 18.91
C ILE A 359 4.04 -8.34 19.80
N ASN A 360 4.47 -8.21 21.07
CA ASN A 360 4.48 -9.33 22.01
C ASN A 360 3.09 -9.95 22.20
N LEU A 361 2.06 -9.12 22.30
CA LEU A 361 0.68 -9.61 22.38
C LEU A 361 0.29 -10.35 21.09
N GLN A 362 0.58 -9.78 19.91
CA GLN A 362 0.29 -10.42 18.63
C GLN A 362 1.02 -11.75 18.45
N VAL A 363 2.31 -11.82 18.84
CA VAL A 363 3.09 -13.08 18.84
C VAL A 363 2.42 -14.13 19.68
N ASN A 364 2.08 -13.80 20.94
CA ASN A 364 1.44 -14.75 21.84
C ASN A 364 0.06 -15.21 21.35
N GLN A 365 -0.73 -14.29 20.76
CA GLN A 365 -2.03 -14.62 20.15
C GLN A 365 -1.87 -15.54 18.95
N ALA A 366 -0.92 -15.25 18.05
CA ALA A 366 -0.66 -16.07 16.86
C ALA A 366 -0.20 -17.48 17.23
N ILE A 367 0.71 -17.61 18.20
CA ILE A 367 1.17 -18.90 18.70
C ILE A 367 0.02 -19.68 19.34
N SER A 368 -0.73 -19.03 20.25
CA SER A 368 -1.87 -19.69 20.91
C SER A 368 -2.92 -20.14 19.89
N SER A 369 -3.19 -19.35 18.87
CA SER A 369 -4.11 -19.71 17.78
C SER A 369 -3.59 -20.92 16.99
N TYR A 370 -2.31 -20.92 16.64
CA TYR A 370 -1.70 -22.02 15.87
C TYR A 370 -1.69 -23.33 16.65
N GLU A 371 -1.26 -23.32 17.89
CA GLU A 371 -1.26 -24.53 18.75
C GLU A 371 -2.68 -25.06 18.97
N ASN A 372 -3.65 -24.17 19.20
CA ASN A 372 -5.07 -24.57 19.30
C ASN A 372 -5.59 -25.22 18.01
N THR A 373 -5.25 -24.67 16.85
CA THR A 373 -5.69 -25.26 15.56
C THR A 373 -5.03 -26.61 15.31
N LYS A 374 -3.77 -26.79 15.70
CA LYS A 374 -3.03 -28.04 15.57
C LYS A 374 -3.65 -29.15 16.42
N GLU A 375 -4.05 -28.86 17.67
CA GLU A 375 -4.78 -29.82 18.52
C GLU A 375 -6.16 -30.13 17.95
N THR A 376 -6.88 -29.11 17.45
CA THR A 376 -8.22 -29.24 16.85
C THR A 376 -8.21 -30.12 15.60
N ILE A 377 -7.16 -30.04 14.76
CA ILE A 377 -7.02 -30.91 13.59
C ILE A 377 -6.98 -32.37 14.01
N LEU A 378 -6.17 -32.71 15.01
CA LEU A 378 -6.04 -34.10 15.46
C LEU A 378 -7.39 -34.67 15.92
N VAL A 379 -8.12 -33.92 16.74
CA VAL A 379 -9.44 -34.33 17.24
C VAL A 379 -10.47 -34.37 16.08
N SER A 380 -10.48 -33.40 15.19
CA SER A 380 -11.43 -33.39 14.06
C SER A 380 -11.16 -34.50 13.05
N LYS A 381 -9.90 -34.90 12.85
CA LYS A 381 -9.53 -36.07 12.04
C LYS A 381 -10.06 -37.36 12.62
N GLN A 382 -9.82 -37.60 13.94
CA GLN A 382 -10.35 -38.77 14.64
C GLN A 382 -11.88 -38.81 14.58
N ASN A 383 -12.55 -37.67 14.75
CA ASN A 383 -14.00 -37.59 14.63
C ASN A 383 -14.49 -37.86 13.20
N LEU A 384 -13.75 -37.45 12.18
CA LEU A 384 -14.05 -37.74 10.79
C LEU A 384 -13.97 -39.26 10.53
N GLU A 385 -12.87 -39.89 10.92
CA GLU A 385 -12.68 -41.35 10.78
C GLU A 385 -13.80 -42.13 11.50
N LEU A 386 -14.12 -41.75 12.74
CA LEU A 386 -15.20 -42.39 13.51
C LEU A 386 -16.58 -42.18 12.85
N ALA A 387 -16.86 -40.96 12.38
CA ALA A 387 -18.14 -40.65 11.72
C ALA A 387 -18.29 -41.40 10.37
N GLU A 388 -17.18 -41.65 9.66
CA GLU A 388 -17.16 -42.45 8.43
C GLU A 388 -17.44 -43.92 8.74
N ASP A 389 -16.83 -44.50 9.76
CA ASP A 389 -17.07 -45.86 10.23
C ASP A 389 -18.53 -46.07 10.66
N VAL A 390 -19.08 -45.13 11.44
CA VAL A 390 -20.48 -45.14 11.88
C VAL A 390 -21.42 -45.07 10.67
N TYR A 391 -21.16 -44.18 9.71
CA TYR A 391 -21.97 -44.10 8.50
C TYR A 391 -21.94 -45.39 7.70
N LEU A 392 -20.76 -45.97 7.45
CA LEU A 392 -20.62 -47.22 6.69
C LEU A 392 -21.29 -48.43 7.41
N ALA A 393 -21.21 -48.49 8.73
CA ALA A 393 -21.89 -49.52 9.50
C ALA A 393 -23.41 -49.36 9.44
N THR A 394 -23.94 -48.14 9.54
CA THR A 394 -25.36 -47.83 9.48
C THR A 394 -25.91 -48.08 8.06
N GLU A 395 -25.14 -47.70 7.03
CA GLU A 395 -25.50 -47.95 5.63
C GLU A 395 -25.65 -49.46 5.34
N ARG A 396 -24.72 -50.29 5.87
CA ARG A 396 -24.81 -51.76 5.76
C ARG A 396 -26.06 -52.32 6.45
N LYS A 397 -26.33 -51.91 7.70
CA LYS A 397 -27.54 -52.30 8.44
C LYS A 397 -28.82 -51.96 7.67
N PHE A 398 -28.88 -50.75 7.07
CA PHE A 398 -30.00 -50.29 6.29
C PHE A 398 -30.19 -51.15 5.02
N LYS A 399 -29.10 -51.47 4.30
CA LYS A 399 -29.14 -52.35 3.11
C LYS A 399 -29.62 -53.78 3.40
N GLU A 400 -29.27 -54.28 4.61
CA GLU A 400 -29.70 -55.61 5.09
C GLU A 400 -31.10 -55.59 5.71
N GLY A 401 -31.80 -54.44 5.75
CA GLY A 401 -33.16 -54.32 6.26
C GLY A 401 -33.30 -54.34 7.79
N VAL A 402 -32.18 -54.27 8.55
CA VAL A 402 -32.17 -54.26 10.01
C VAL A 402 -31.89 -52.86 10.60
N GLY A 403 -31.62 -51.88 9.79
CA GLY A 403 -31.41 -50.48 10.18
C GLY A 403 -32.56 -49.55 9.82
N SER A 404 -32.78 -48.48 10.58
CA SER A 404 -33.79 -47.49 10.28
C SER A 404 -33.29 -46.42 9.31
N ASN A 405 -34.18 -45.84 8.53
CA ASN A 405 -33.91 -44.72 7.66
C ASN A 405 -33.44 -43.47 8.45
N LEU A 406 -34.02 -43.29 9.65
CA LEU A 406 -33.63 -42.14 10.53
C LEU A 406 -32.18 -42.28 10.98
N GLU A 407 -31.74 -43.47 11.42
CA GLU A 407 -30.35 -43.70 11.80
C GLU A 407 -29.37 -43.41 10.67
N LEU A 408 -29.73 -43.75 9.42
CA LEU A 408 -28.88 -43.51 8.26
C LEU A 408 -28.79 -42.02 7.90
N ILE A 409 -29.90 -41.27 8.00
CA ILE A 409 -29.90 -39.81 7.80
C ILE A 409 -29.06 -39.14 8.86
N ASP A 410 -29.19 -39.54 10.15
CA ASP A 410 -28.45 -38.95 11.25
C ASP A 410 -26.94 -39.22 11.16
N SER A 411 -26.57 -40.47 10.78
CA SER A 411 -25.14 -40.82 10.58
C SER A 411 -24.56 -40.08 9.38
N ASN A 412 -25.31 -39.88 8.28
CA ASN A 412 -24.87 -39.08 7.13
C ASN A 412 -24.71 -37.59 7.50
N ASN A 413 -25.60 -37.04 8.32
CA ASN A 413 -25.46 -35.66 8.82
C ASN A 413 -24.24 -35.50 9.72
N SER A 414 -23.98 -36.48 10.62
CA SER A 414 -22.80 -36.51 11.49
C SER A 414 -21.50 -36.56 10.67
N LEU A 415 -21.45 -37.41 9.64
CA LEU A 415 -20.30 -37.49 8.74
C LEU A 415 -20.09 -36.15 7.99
N LYS A 416 -21.15 -35.53 7.46
CA LYS A 416 -21.06 -34.21 6.80
C LYS A 416 -20.50 -33.13 7.74
N ILE A 417 -20.96 -33.12 9.00
CA ILE A 417 -20.47 -32.18 10.01
C ILE A 417 -18.98 -32.43 10.30
N ALA A 418 -18.57 -33.68 10.49
CA ALA A 418 -17.20 -34.06 10.75
C ALA A 418 -16.27 -33.71 9.57
N GLN A 419 -16.68 -33.96 8.33
CA GLN A 419 -15.96 -33.54 7.13
C GLN A 419 -15.75 -32.02 7.08
N ASN A 420 -16.79 -31.23 7.29
CA ASN A 420 -16.70 -29.78 7.29
C ASN A 420 -15.78 -29.28 8.42
N GLN A 421 -15.87 -29.88 9.62
CA GLN A 421 -15.05 -29.48 10.75
C GLN A 421 -13.55 -29.76 10.49
N TYR A 422 -13.22 -30.91 9.94
CA TYR A 422 -11.84 -31.27 9.61
C TYR A 422 -11.22 -30.33 8.58
N TYR A 423 -11.90 -30.08 7.45
CA TYR A 423 -11.34 -29.18 6.42
C TYR A 423 -11.31 -27.71 6.85
N ASN A 424 -12.26 -27.28 7.69
CA ASN A 424 -12.18 -25.95 8.30
C ASN A 424 -10.98 -25.83 9.25
N SER A 425 -10.72 -26.87 10.07
CA SER A 425 -9.56 -26.89 10.96
C SER A 425 -8.23 -26.85 10.20
N LEU A 426 -8.13 -27.58 9.07
CA LEU A 426 -6.97 -27.49 8.17
C LEU A 426 -6.78 -26.06 7.64
N TYR A 427 -7.84 -25.46 7.14
CA TYR A 427 -7.81 -24.08 6.62
C TYR A 427 -7.39 -23.08 7.71
N GLU A 428 -8.02 -23.14 8.89
CA GLU A 428 -7.70 -22.25 10.02
C GLU A 428 -6.24 -22.39 10.46
N SER A 429 -5.69 -23.60 10.43
CA SER A 429 -4.30 -23.83 10.80
C SER A 429 -3.32 -23.23 9.78
N VAL A 430 -3.63 -23.33 8.48
CA VAL A 430 -2.83 -22.69 7.44
C VAL A 430 -2.88 -21.16 7.60
N ILE A 431 -4.05 -20.59 7.87
CA ILE A 431 -4.19 -19.15 8.14
C ILE A 431 -3.39 -18.74 9.39
N ALA A 432 -3.45 -19.54 10.46
CA ALA A 432 -2.67 -19.29 11.67
C ALA A 432 -1.15 -19.34 11.41
N SER A 433 -0.67 -20.26 10.57
CA SER A 433 0.75 -20.32 10.18
C SER A 433 1.21 -19.08 9.40
N ILE A 434 0.37 -18.55 8.51
CA ILE A 434 0.63 -17.29 7.79
C ILE A 434 0.71 -16.12 8.78
N GLU A 435 -0.19 -16.09 9.77
CA GLU A 435 -0.20 -15.05 10.80
C GLU A 435 1.05 -15.09 11.68
N ILE A 436 1.54 -16.28 12.06
CA ILE A 436 2.82 -16.40 12.78
C ILE A 436 3.97 -15.87 11.94
N LYS A 437 4.09 -16.28 10.66
CA LYS A 437 5.14 -15.79 9.76
C LYS A 437 5.13 -14.27 9.65
N LYS A 438 3.95 -13.68 9.50
CA LYS A 438 3.78 -12.22 9.48
C LYS A 438 4.21 -11.59 10.81
N THR A 439 3.74 -12.14 11.92
CA THR A 439 3.97 -11.62 13.28
C THR A 439 5.44 -11.69 13.67
N LEU A 440 6.16 -12.71 13.23
CA LEU A 440 7.61 -12.85 13.41
C LEU A 440 8.43 -12.06 12.37
N GLY A 441 7.80 -11.47 11.35
CA GLY A 441 8.49 -10.73 10.29
C GLY A 441 9.17 -11.62 9.23
N THR A 442 8.85 -12.93 9.21
CA THR A 442 9.47 -13.92 8.32
C THR A 442 8.63 -14.28 7.09
N LEU A 443 7.51 -13.59 6.87
CA LEU A 443 6.55 -13.91 5.79
C LEU A 443 7.18 -13.83 4.39
N LEU A 444 8.18 -12.97 4.18
CA LEU A 444 8.89 -12.82 2.91
C LEU A 444 10.14 -13.70 2.80
N ASN A 445 10.53 -14.40 3.87
CA ASN A 445 11.67 -15.30 3.85
C ASN A 445 11.22 -16.63 3.20
N LYS A 446 11.96 -17.08 2.19
CA LYS A 446 11.72 -18.36 1.52
C LYS A 446 12.22 -19.53 2.37
#